data_e7721f85d391573f3e9566eb5cd43e94
#
_entry.id   e7721f85d391573f3e9566eb5cd43e94
#
_cell.length_a   1.000
_cell.length_b   1.000
_cell.length_c   1.000
_cell.angle_alpha   90.00
_cell.angle_beta   90.00
_cell.angle_gamma   90.00
#
_symmetry.space_group_name_H-M   'P 1'
#
loop_
_entity.id
_entity.type
_entity.pdbx_description
1 polymer ?
#
loop_
_entity_poly.entity_id
_entity_poly.type
_entity_poly.pdbx_seq_one_letter_code
_entity_poly.pdbx_strand_id
1 'polypeptide(L)'
;MTLAEHWDDRYENNPASKLSWYQERSPEVDFISDNVGKATPIIDIGGGLSPFVHELIAREFTDLSVLDISQFALDEGARNVEGRKVDWIQANVTQWTPKRMYGLWHDRAVFHFLTDEQDQLNYFSMASDAIVPGGYMILGTFSENG
;
A
#
# COMPACT_ATOMS: atom_id res chain seq x y z
N MET A 1 -14.13 -13.82 -13.57
CA MET A 1 -13.85 -12.98 -12.40
C MET A 1 -12.80 -11.95 -12.74
N THR A 2 -13.06 -10.69 -12.47
CA THR A 2 -12.06 -9.65 -12.64
C THR A 2 -11.02 -9.74 -11.52
N LEU A 3 -9.89 -9.05 -11.69
CA LEU A 3 -8.87 -9.01 -10.65
C LEU A 3 -9.39 -8.36 -9.37
N ALA A 4 -10.19 -7.30 -9.50
CA ALA A 4 -10.80 -6.64 -8.33
C ALA A 4 -11.75 -7.59 -7.59
N GLU A 5 -12.60 -8.32 -8.33
CA GLU A 5 -13.51 -9.30 -7.74
C GLU A 5 -12.77 -10.43 -7.04
N HIS A 6 -11.67 -10.88 -7.63
CA HIS A 6 -10.82 -11.92 -7.04
C HIS A 6 -10.28 -11.47 -5.68
N TRP A 7 -9.76 -10.25 -5.58
CA TRP A 7 -9.23 -9.74 -4.32
C TRP A 7 -10.33 -9.44 -3.31
N ASP A 8 -11.49 -8.94 -3.75
CA ASP A 8 -12.63 -8.74 -2.86
C ASP A 8 -13.07 -10.08 -2.26
N ASP A 9 -13.19 -11.13 -3.08
CA ASP A 9 -13.56 -12.47 -2.62
C ASP A 9 -12.52 -13.02 -1.64
N ARG A 10 -11.24 -12.86 -1.93
CA ARG A 10 -10.17 -13.32 -1.05
C ARG A 10 -10.23 -12.63 0.32
N TYR A 11 -10.45 -11.33 0.35
CA TYR A 11 -10.53 -10.58 1.60
C TYR A 11 -11.80 -10.92 2.40
N GLU A 12 -12.92 -11.11 1.72
CA GLU A 12 -14.17 -11.48 2.39
C GLU A 12 -14.10 -12.87 3.02
N ASN A 13 -13.46 -13.82 2.35
CA ASN A 13 -13.40 -15.21 2.80
C ASN A 13 -12.18 -15.52 3.67
N ASN A 14 -11.23 -14.60 3.77
CA ASN A 14 -10.00 -14.78 4.53
C ASN A 14 -9.77 -13.54 5.39
N PRO A 15 -10.22 -13.53 6.65
CA PRO A 15 -9.99 -12.38 7.53
C PRO A 15 -8.53 -11.95 7.52
N ALA A 16 -8.28 -10.64 7.61
CA ALA A 16 -6.95 -10.07 7.52
C ALA A 16 -5.93 -10.76 8.44
N SER A 17 -6.34 -11.14 9.64
CA SER A 17 -5.47 -11.81 10.61
C SER A 17 -5.04 -13.21 10.17
N LYS A 18 -5.69 -13.78 9.15
CA LYS A 18 -5.36 -15.11 8.62
C LYS A 18 -4.59 -15.07 7.32
N LEU A 19 -4.39 -13.88 6.74
CA LEU A 19 -3.62 -13.73 5.51
C LEU A 19 -2.13 -13.79 5.82
N SER A 20 -1.37 -14.45 4.94
CA SER A 20 0.07 -14.67 5.16
C SER A 20 0.88 -13.38 5.25
N TRP A 21 0.42 -12.30 4.64
CA TRP A 21 1.13 -11.01 4.68
C TRP A 21 0.62 -10.08 5.77
N TYR A 22 -0.42 -10.47 6.52
CA TYR A 22 -0.93 -9.64 7.60
C TYR A 22 0.00 -9.68 8.80
N GLN A 23 0.30 -8.52 9.36
CA GLN A 23 1.07 -8.38 10.59
C GLN A 23 0.40 -7.33 11.47
N GLU A 24 0.38 -7.59 12.76
CA GLU A 24 -0.14 -6.63 13.73
C GLU A 24 0.70 -5.36 13.75
N ARG A 25 2.00 -5.48 13.45
CA ARG A 25 2.92 -4.34 13.38
C ARG A 25 3.86 -4.52 12.19
N SER A 26 3.96 -3.48 11.36
CA SER A 26 4.85 -3.47 10.21
C SER A 26 6.26 -3.07 10.62
N PRO A 27 7.28 -3.91 10.36
CA PRO A 27 8.66 -3.60 10.75
C PRO A 27 9.20 -2.31 10.11
N GLU A 28 8.77 -1.99 8.90
CA GLU A 28 9.25 -0.83 8.17
C GLU A 28 8.79 0.50 8.79
N VAL A 29 7.78 0.48 9.65
CA VAL A 29 7.27 1.70 10.29
C VAL A 29 8.34 2.34 11.19
N ASP A 30 9.15 1.53 11.86
CA ASP A 30 10.24 2.05 12.67
C ASP A 30 11.26 2.79 11.82
N PHE A 31 11.65 2.22 10.67
CA PHE A 31 12.55 2.88 9.73
C PHE A 31 11.97 4.22 9.25
N ILE A 32 10.69 4.21 8.87
CA ILE A 32 10.01 5.40 8.36
C ILE A 32 9.96 6.48 9.44
N SER A 33 9.60 6.09 10.66
CA SER A 33 9.51 7.03 11.77
C SER A 33 10.84 7.71 12.08
N ASP A 34 11.94 6.98 11.88
CA ASP A 34 13.28 7.49 12.17
C ASP A 34 13.89 8.32 11.05
N ASN A 35 13.42 8.13 9.80
CA ASN A 35 14.09 8.69 8.62
C ASN A 35 13.22 9.61 7.76
N VAL A 36 11.91 9.66 7.98
CA VAL A 36 10.96 10.37 7.12
C VAL A 36 10.17 11.38 7.94
N GLY A 37 10.05 12.59 7.42
CA GLY A 37 9.31 13.66 8.11
C GLY A 37 7.81 13.37 8.18
N LYS A 38 7.15 13.87 9.23
CA LYS A 38 5.74 13.59 9.49
C LYS A 38 4.78 14.16 8.44
N ALA A 39 5.18 15.18 7.71
CA ALA A 39 4.37 15.79 6.64
C ALA A 39 4.68 15.22 5.27
N THR A 40 5.56 14.25 5.17
CA THR A 40 5.94 13.64 3.90
C THR A 40 4.75 12.88 3.29
N PRO A 41 4.43 13.10 2.00
CA PRO A 41 3.40 12.31 1.34
C PRO A 41 3.84 10.84 1.24
N ILE A 42 3.04 9.94 1.76
CA ILE A 42 3.31 8.49 1.76
C ILE A 42 2.14 7.78 1.10
N ILE A 43 2.43 6.87 0.17
CA ILE A 43 1.42 6.00 -0.43
C ILE A 43 1.72 4.53 -0.11
N ASP A 44 0.67 3.81 0.25
CA ASP A 44 0.72 2.36 0.52
C ASP A 44 -0.04 1.63 -0.58
N ILE A 45 0.68 0.84 -1.37
CA ILE A 45 0.14 0.11 -2.51
C ILE A 45 -0.34 -1.27 -2.05
N GLY A 46 -1.64 -1.53 -2.24
CA GLY A 46 -2.26 -2.77 -1.78
C GLY A 46 -2.53 -2.79 -0.29
N GLY A 47 -2.66 -1.60 0.32
CA GLY A 47 -2.69 -1.45 1.76
C GLY A 47 -4.05 -1.41 2.42
N GLY A 48 -5.16 -1.73 1.72
CA GLY A 48 -6.50 -1.54 2.26
C GLY A 48 -6.76 -2.21 3.59
N LEU A 49 -6.29 -3.45 3.79
CA LEU A 49 -6.44 -4.17 5.06
C LEU A 49 -5.17 -4.20 5.88
N SER A 50 -4.09 -3.57 5.43
CA SER A 50 -2.82 -3.57 6.14
C SER A 50 -2.88 -2.67 7.37
N PRO A 51 -2.22 -3.04 8.47
CA PRO A 51 -2.10 -2.15 9.63
C PRO A 51 -1.16 -0.98 9.40
N PHE A 52 -0.45 -0.94 8.26
CA PHE A 52 0.60 0.03 7.99
C PHE A 52 0.14 1.48 8.14
N VAL A 53 -0.96 1.84 7.46
CA VAL A 53 -1.47 3.23 7.52
C VAL A 53 -1.92 3.59 8.93
N HIS A 54 -2.49 2.63 9.66
CA HIS A 54 -2.95 2.86 11.03
C HIS A 54 -1.78 3.14 11.96
N GLU A 55 -0.67 2.42 11.78
CA GLU A 55 0.55 2.66 12.56
C GLU A 55 1.15 4.02 12.25
N LEU A 56 1.13 4.44 10.97
CA LEU A 56 1.62 5.77 10.59
C LEU A 56 0.76 6.88 11.20
N ILE A 57 -0.56 6.70 11.23
CA ILE A 57 -1.45 7.65 11.88
C ILE A 57 -1.12 7.77 13.37
N ALA A 58 -0.90 6.64 14.03
CA ALA A 58 -0.55 6.63 15.44
C ALA A 58 0.78 7.34 15.72
N ARG A 59 1.66 7.41 14.72
CA ARG A 59 2.94 8.11 14.82
C ARG A 59 2.89 9.52 14.24
N GLU A 60 1.66 10.04 14.01
CA GLU A 60 1.41 11.42 13.64
C GLU A 60 1.84 11.81 12.22
N PHE A 61 1.93 10.85 11.31
CA PHE A 61 2.06 11.15 9.89
C PHE A 61 0.73 11.68 9.36
N THR A 62 0.77 12.73 8.55
CA THR A 62 -0.43 13.51 8.21
C THR A 62 -0.83 13.48 6.73
N ASP A 63 0.03 12.99 5.84
CA ASP A 63 -0.27 12.98 4.40
C ASP A 63 -0.16 11.55 3.87
N LEU A 64 -1.25 10.80 4.00
CA LEU A 64 -1.28 9.37 3.72
C LEU A 64 -2.27 9.06 2.60
N SER A 65 -1.86 8.17 1.70
CA SER A 65 -2.71 7.62 0.64
C SER A 65 -2.63 6.09 0.68
N VAL A 66 -3.74 5.44 0.38
CA VAL A 66 -3.80 3.98 0.27
C VAL A 66 -4.44 3.64 -1.06
N LEU A 67 -3.76 2.84 -1.87
CA LEU A 67 -4.28 2.34 -3.14
C LEU A 67 -4.51 0.85 -3.03
N ASP A 68 -5.68 0.40 -3.46
CA ASP A 68 -5.99 -1.02 -3.52
C ASP A 68 -6.94 -1.27 -4.67
N ILE A 69 -6.84 -2.44 -5.29
CA ILE A 69 -7.77 -2.83 -6.34
C ILE A 69 -9.11 -3.25 -5.73
N SER A 70 -9.12 -3.66 -4.46
CA SER A 70 -10.29 -4.12 -3.74
C SER A 70 -10.99 -2.97 -3.02
N GLN A 71 -12.19 -2.63 -3.47
CA GLN A 71 -13.01 -1.63 -2.76
C GLN A 71 -13.41 -2.12 -1.36
N PHE A 72 -13.65 -3.43 -1.22
CA PHE A 72 -13.94 -4.01 0.09
C PHE A 72 -12.80 -3.74 1.08
N ALA A 73 -11.55 -3.95 0.66
CA ALA A 73 -10.40 -3.71 1.53
C ALA A 73 -10.27 -2.24 1.93
N LEU A 74 -10.50 -1.33 0.99
CA LEU A 74 -10.46 0.11 1.26
C LEU A 74 -11.54 0.52 2.25
N ASP A 75 -12.76 0.02 2.08
CA ASP A 75 -13.87 0.34 2.97
C ASP A 75 -13.60 -0.15 4.39
N GLU A 76 -13.06 -1.35 4.53
CA GLU A 76 -12.71 -1.89 5.84
C GLU A 76 -11.58 -1.09 6.50
N GLY A 77 -10.56 -0.72 5.73
CA GLY A 77 -9.47 0.10 6.25
C GLY A 77 -9.96 1.47 6.70
N ALA A 78 -10.82 2.09 5.92
CA ALA A 78 -11.34 3.43 6.20
C ALA A 78 -12.20 3.48 7.47
N ARG A 79 -12.90 2.41 7.80
CA ARG A 79 -13.72 2.35 9.02
C ARG A 79 -12.91 2.56 10.29
N ASN A 80 -11.67 2.16 10.28
CA ASN A 80 -10.82 2.17 11.47
C ASN A 80 -10.00 3.46 11.61
N VAL A 81 -10.12 4.39 10.67
CA VAL A 81 -9.41 5.68 10.72
C VAL A 81 -10.38 6.86 10.78
N GLU A 82 -11.54 6.64 11.37
CA GLU A 82 -12.60 7.63 11.48
C GLU A 82 -12.05 8.96 12.02
N GLY A 83 -12.41 10.05 11.34
CA GLY A 83 -11.94 11.38 11.72
C GLY A 83 -10.56 11.74 11.23
N ARG A 84 -9.84 10.82 10.59
CA ARG A 84 -8.51 11.07 10.01
C ARG A 84 -8.63 11.21 8.50
N LYS A 85 -7.79 12.05 7.93
CA LYS A 85 -7.79 12.26 6.48
C LYS A 85 -6.77 11.33 5.83
N VAL A 86 -7.28 10.33 5.12
CA VAL A 86 -6.48 9.43 4.30
C VAL A 86 -7.12 9.42 2.91
N ASP A 87 -6.30 9.45 1.88
CA ASP A 87 -6.78 9.38 0.50
C ASP A 87 -6.88 7.89 0.10
N TRP A 88 -8.11 7.39 -0.01
CA TRP A 88 -8.38 5.99 -0.35
C TRP A 88 -8.66 5.89 -1.84
N ILE A 89 -7.79 5.17 -2.58
CA ILE A 89 -7.81 5.12 -4.04
C ILE A 89 -8.09 3.69 -4.50
N GLN A 90 -9.23 3.48 -5.18
CA GLN A 90 -9.53 2.20 -5.79
C GLN A 90 -9.00 2.21 -7.22
N ALA A 91 -7.98 1.39 -7.48
CA ALA A 91 -7.36 1.32 -8.80
C ALA A 91 -6.51 0.06 -8.94
N ASN A 92 -6.33 -0.37 -10.19
CA ASN A 92 -5.31 -1.35 -10.54
C ASN A 92 -4.02 -0.57 -10.80
N VAL A 93 -3.00 -0.81 -10.00
CA VAL A 93 -1.75 -0.06 -10.07
C VAL A 93 -1.07 -0.16 -11.44
N THR A 94 -1.29 -1.25 -12.18
CA THR A 94 -0.71 -1.41 -13.52
C THR A 94 -1.36 -0.49 -14.56
N GLN A 95 -2.52 0.08 -14.24
CA GLN A 95 -3.30 0.95 -15.13
C GLN A 95 -3.51 2.34 -14.56
N TRP A 96 -2.97 2.60 -13.37
CA TRP A 96 -3.17 3.86 -12.66
C TRP A 96 -2.05 4.84 -12.97
N THR A 97 -2.41 6.12 -13.06
CA THR A 97 -1.46 7.21 -13.24
C THR A 97 -1.54 8.12 -12.00
N PRO A 98 -0.46 8.24 -11.24
CA PRO A 98 -0.44 9.13 -10.07
C PRO A 98 -0.70 10.58 -10.47
N LYS A 99 -1.48 11.29 -9.65
CA LYS A 99 -1.78 12.70 -9.86
C LYS A 99 -0.90 13.63 -9.03
N ARG A 100 -0.05 13.04 -8.21
CA ARG A 100 0.86 13.80 -7.33
C ARG A 100 2.12 12.98 -7.10
N MET A 101 3.12 13.61 -6.51
CA MET A 101 4.35 12.93 -6.14
C MET A 101 4.35 12.55 -4.67
N TYR A 102 5.12 11.51 -4.33
CA TYR A 102 5.24 10.99 -2.98
C TYR A 102 6.70 11.00 -2.54
N GLY A 103 6.91 11.18 -1.24
CA GLY A 103 8.24 11.06 -0.66
C GLY A 103 8.57 9.63 -0.25
N LEU A 104 7.54 8.79 -0.06
CA LEU A 104 7.72 7.37 0.22
C LEU A 104 6.62 6.56 -0.45
N TRP A 105 7.06 5.53 -1.15
CA TRP A 105 6.20 4.57 -1.85
C TRP A 105 6.41 3.20 -1.20
N HIS A 106 5.36 2.68 -0.58
CA HIS A 106 5.42 1.40 0.12
C HIS A 106 4.58 0.36 -0.62
N ASP A 107 5.18 -0.78 -0.92
CA ASP A 107 4.48 -1.92 -1.51
C ASP A 107 5.00 -3.19 -0.85
N ARG A 108 4.16 -3.82 -0.06
CA ARG A 108 4.56 -5.01 0.66
C ARG A 108 4.24 -6.30 -0.09
N ALA A 109 3.23 -6.29 -0.95
CA ALA A 109 2.73 -7.52 -1.54
C ALA A 109 2.38 -7.42 -3.02
N VAL A 110 1.94 -6.25 -3.51
CA VAL A 110 1.34 -6.15 -4.84
C VAL A 110 2.35 -6.51 -5.95
N PHE A 111 3.56 -5.99 -5.86
CA PHE A 111 4.59 -6.30 -6.86
C PHE A 111 4.85 -7.80 -6.98
N HIS A 112 4.77 -8.53 -5.88
CA HIS A 112 4.98 -9.97 -5.87
C HIS A 112 4.02 -10.71 -6.81
N PHE A 113 2.80 -10.19 -7.00
CA PHE A 113 1.78 -10.80 -7.84
C PHE A 113 1.84 -10.35 -9.29
N LEU A 114 2.76 -9.44 -9.65
CA LEU A 114 2.98 -9.05 -11.04
C LEU A 114 3.94 -10.03 -11.68
N THR A 115 3.40 -11.01 -12.40
CA THR A 115 4.19 -12.09 -13.01
C THR A 115 4.65 -11.77 -14.43
N ASP A 116 4.05 -10.79 -15.09
CA ASP A 116 4.41 -10.34 -16.42
C ASP A 116 5.54 -9.33 -16.34
N GLU A 117 6.63 -9.57 -17.07
CA GLU A 117 7.80 -8.70 -17.06
C GLU A 117 7.46 -7.27 -17.48
N GLN A 118 6.57 -7.11 -18.46
CA GLN A 118 6.17 -5.78 -18.92
C GLN A 118 5.40 -5.03 -17.83
N ASP A 119 4.53 -5.72 -17.10
CA ASP A 119 3.81 -5.12 -15.97
C ASP A 119 4.76 -4.69 -14.87
N GLN A 120 5.79 -5.48 -14.59
CA GLN A 120 6.82 -5.13 -13.59
C GLN A 120 7.59 -3.88 -14.03
N LEU A 121 7.99 -3.82 -15.30
CA LEU A 121 8.71 -2.66 -15.83
C LEU A 121 7.85 -1.40 -15.81
N ASN A 122 6.58 -1.54 -16.21
CA ASN A 122 5.64 -0.41 -16.19
C ASN A 122 5.41 0.09 -14.77
N TYR A 123 5.29 -0.83 -13.82
CA TYR A 123 5.13 -0.49 -12.41
C TYR A 123 6.33 0.32 -11.89
N PHE A 124 7.54 -0.17 -12.12
CA PHE A 124 8.75 0.53 -11.67
C PHE A 124 8.91 1.89 -12.33
N SER A 125 8.63 1.98 -13.62
CA SER A 125 8.72 3.25 -14.34
C SER A 125 7.74 4.27 -13.77
N MET A 126 6.50 3.86 -13.56
CA MET A 126 5.45 4.72 -13.01
C MET A 126 5.78 5.14 -11.58
N ALA A 127 6.18 4.19 -10.74
CA ALA A 127 6.52 4.48 -9.35
C ALA A 127 7.73 5.42 -9.25
N SER A 128 8.76 5.16 -10.06
CA SER A 128 9.95 6.01 -10.09
C SER A 128 9.61 7.46 -10.46
N ASP A 129 8.72 7.64 -11.42
CA ASP A 129 8.29 8.98 -11.84
C ASP A 129 7.45 9.68 -10.77
N ALA A 130 6.81 8.93 -9.90
CA ALA A 130 5.94 9.46 -8.86
C ALA A 130 6.64 9.70 -7.52
N ILE A 131 7.91 9.33 -7.39
CA ILE A 131 8.69 9.52 -6.17
C ILE A 131 9.58 10.75 -6.34
N VAL A 132 9.56 11.66 -5.35
CA VAL A 132 10.40 12.86 -5.39
C VAL A 132 11.88 12.49 -5.34
N PRO A 133 12.78 13.32 -5.88
CA PRO A 133 14.21 13.11 -5.72
C PRO A 133 14.58 13.00 -4.24
N GLY A 134 15.34 11.98 -3.88
CA GLY A 134 15.69 11.72 -2.48
C GLY A 134 14.63 10.96 -1.70
N GLY A 135 13.51 10.62 -2.33
CA GLY A 135 12.46 9.81 -1.70
C GLY A 135 12.84 8.35 -1.59
N TYR A 136 11.95 7.57 -0.99
CA TYR A 136 12.18 6.16 -0.71
C TYR A 136 11.14 5.28 -1.40
N MET A 137 11.58 4.12 -1.85
CA MET A 137 10.69 3.03 -2.25
C MET A 137 10.98 1.83 -1.37
N ILE A 138 9.97 1.36 -0.65
CA ILE A 138 10.08 0.16 0.17
C ILE A 138 9.26 -0.93 -0.52
N LEU A 139 9.92 -1.98 -0.97
CA LEU A 139 9.30 -3.06 -1.70
C LEU A 139 9.50 -4.36 -0.94
N GLY A 140 8.41 -4.94 -0.46
CA GLY A 140 8.43 -6.24 0.17
C GLY A 140 7.91 -7.31 -0.78
N THR A 141 8.56 -8.46 -0.81
CA THR A 141 8.09 -9.62 -1.56
C THR A 141 8.05 -10.82 -0.62
N PHE A 142 7.23 -11.81 -0.97
CA PHE A 142 7.21 -13.05 -0.21
C PHE A 142 8.42 -13.89 -0.60
N SER A 143 9.12 -14.43 0.40
CA SER A 143 10.15 -15.42 0.13
C SER A 143 9.49 -16.79 -0.11
N GLU A 144 10.24 -17.71 -0.73
CA GLU A 144 9.75 -19.08 -0.94
C GLU A 144 9.51 -19.81 0.39
N ASN A 145 10.16 -19.39 1.44
CA ASN A 145 10.11 -20.03 2.76
C ASN A 145 9.25 -19.28 3.78
N GLY A 146 8.54 -18.23 3.34
CA GLY A 146 7.79 -17.44 4.32
C GLY A 146 6.84 -16.47 3.76
#